data_cd9b8ed9921a2c1399b47dc985f23cb2
#
_entry.id   cd9b8ed9921a2c1399b47dc985f23cb2
#
_cell.length_a   1.000
_cell.length_b   1.000
_cell.length_c   1.000
_cell.angle_alpha   90.00
_cell.angle_beta   90.00
_cell.angle_gamma   90.00
#
_symmetry.space_group_name_H-M   'P 1'
#
loop_
_entity.id
_entity.type
_entity.pdbx_description
1 polymer ?
#
loop_
_entity_poly.entity_id
_entity_poly.type
_entity_poly.pdbx_seq_one_letter_code
_entity_poly.pdbx_strand_id
1 'polypeptide(L)'
;MMKKNHRQLHIIYNIAALLGLLSFAACKTPQATLPKDTIKASLPVATSDTVSAIPVWRDFFQDETLRALIDTALNNNQDLKITLQEMAIAKSNILAKRGQMLPSITANMSVGASKVGRYTADGAGNVGTQITPGHNIPTVTPDIAPSLQLNWTIDLWNQLNSDKRAAVERYLASEDGQRTLKSQLVADVAENYYSLLALDNKLDIMLQYIKLQQKAVQIARVQKEADADTQLAVEKFEAELAKASAEEYELRQAITETENNLNMLLGRYPTPILRNKENLMNKQVPTSLQTIPTSLLLKRPDVVQAEHQLEAAKWDVDVARKAFLPSLNVSASLGLDAFNPKYLLHLPKSLAFGVIGGLAAPIINKKAIQANFDQANALQLEALYNYDKVLLSAYSDMTTLQAKAHNLAQYQALKVKQADALSKAVIAAQQLYTYNRATYLEVLDSEREQLDCQVELVDTQLRQLSTLIDLYRGLFSLQG
;
A
#
# COMPACT_ATOMS: atom_id res chain seq x y z
N MET A 1 -4.34 -56.79 -52.01
CA MET A 1 -4.84 -55.46 -51.53
C MET A 1 -4.24 -55.01 -50.16
N MET A 2 -3.79 -55.90 -49.29
CA MET A 2 -3.29 -55.58 -47.94
C MET A 2 -1.91 -54.83 -47.88
N LYS A 3 -1.02 -54.98 -48.84
CA LYS A 3 0.31 -54.32 -48.81
C LYS A 3 0.30 -52.81 -49.10
N LYS A 4 -0.75 -52.28 -49.73
CA LYS A 4 -0.87 -50.83 -50.06
C LYS A 4 -1.26 -49.96 -48.88
N ASN A 5 -2.05 -50.52 -47.95
CA ASN A 5 -2.50 -49.78 -46.72
C ASN A 5 -1.38 -49.57 -45.69
N HIS A 6 -0.44 -50.51 -45.54
CA HIS A 6 0.69 -50.35 -44.62
C HIS A 6 1.65 -49.24 -45.03
N ARG A 7 1.89 -49.04 -46.31
CA ARG A 7 2.74 -47.92 -46.77
C ARG A 7 2.09 -46.55 -46.56
N GLN A 8 0.78 -46.44 -46.70
CA GLN A 8 0.09 -45.16 -46.40
C GLN A 8 0.07 -44.86 -44.91
N LEU A 9 -0.09 -45.82 -44.04
CA LEU A 9 -0.02 -45.64 -42.57
C LEU A 9 1.38 -45.17 -42.14
N HIS A 10 2.45 -45.77 -42.68
CA HIS A 10 3.83 -45.31 -42.34
C HIS A 10 4.13 -43.91 -42.86
N ILE A 11 3.60 -43.50 -43.98
CA ILE A 11 3.75 -42.13 -44.51
C ILE A 11 3.05 -41.11 -43.61
N ILE A 12 1.83 -41.43 -43.16
CA ILE A 12 1.06 -40.57 -42.25
C ILE A 12 1.77 -40.47 -40.88
N TYR A 13 2.31 -41.56 -40.33
CA TYR A 13 3.08 -41.57 -39.11
C TYR A 13 4.37 -40.77 -39.23
N ASN A 14 5.09 -40.88 -40.33
CA ASN A 14 6.30 -40.12 -40.56
C ASN A 14 6.05 -38.61 -40.77
N ILE A 15 4.94 -38.27 -41.45
CA ILE A 15 4.52 -36.85 -41.62
C ILE A 15 4.08 -36.27 -40.28
N ALA A 16 3.33 -37.01 -39.44
CA ALA A 16 2.92 -36.60 -38.11
C ALA A 16 4.12 -36.44 -37.18
N ALA A 17 5.11 -37.35 -37.23
CA ALA A 17 6.34 -37.29 -36.46
C ALA A 17 7.23 -36.10 -36.94
N LEU A 18 7.32 -35.84 -38.24
CA LEU A 18 8.07 -34.73 -38.80
C LEU A 18 7.43 -33.37 -38.45
N LEU A 19 6.09 -33.28 -38.51
CA LEU A 19 5.33 -32.10 -38.10
C LEU A 19 5.46 -31.88 -36.57
N GLY A 20 5.50 -32.93 -35.77
CA GLY A 20 5.76 -32.89 -34.34
C GLY A 20 7.18 -32.38 -34.02
N LEU A 21 8.21 -32.86 -34.71
CA LEU A 21 9.60 -32.41 -34.59
C LEU A 21 9.83 -30.95 -35.05
N LEU A 22 9.18 -30.53 -36.12
CA LEU A 22 9.24 -29.14 -36.64
C LEU A 22 8.57 -28.14 -35.66
N SER A 23 7.54 -28.53 -34.93
CA SER A 23 6.88 -27.69 -33.93
C SER A 23 7.75 -27.44 -32.69
N PHE A 24 8.62 -28.37 -32.31
CA PHE A 24 9.56 -28.19 -31.19
C PHE A 24 10.77 -27.30 -31.55
N ALA A 25 11.22 -27.30 -32.80
CA ALA A 25 12.36 -26.48 -33.25
C ALA A 25 12.02 -25.00 -33.44
N ALA A 26 10.72 -24.62 -33.53
CA ALA A 26 10.28 -23.26 -33.84
C ALA A 26 9.97 -22.40 -32.59
N CYS A 27 9.99 -22.96 -31.38
CA CYS A 27 9.64 -22.25 -30.16
C CYS A 27 10.90 -21.66 -29.48
N LYS A 28 11.55 -20.64 -30.09
CA LYS A 28 12.46 -19.79 -29.34
C LYS A 28 11.63 -18.89 -28.42
N THR A 29 11.70 -19.14 -27.11
CA THR A 29 11.11 -18.26 -26.10
C THR A 29 12.04 -17.06 -25.92
N PRO A 30 11.50 -15.82 -25.88
CA PRO A 30 12.29 -14.62 -25.61
C PRO A 30 12.88 -14.68 -24.20
N GLN A 31 14.04 -14.01 -24.02
CA GLN A 31 14.65 -13.87 -22.70
C GLN A 31 14.39 -12.47 -22.15
N ALA A 32 14.08 -12.37 -20.86
CA ALA A 32 13.96 -11.10 -20.16
C ALA A 32 15.34 -10.43 -20.07
N THR A 33 15.35 -9.13 -20.27
CA THR A 33 16.56 -8.31 -20.12
C THR A 33 16.49 -7.56 -18.79
N LEU A 34 17.34 -7.92 -17.83
CA LEU A 34 17.51 -7.19 -16.59
C LEU A 34 18.85 -6.44 -16.61
N PRO A 35 18.92 -5.21 -16.02
CA PRO A 35 20.18 -4.54 -15.78
C PRO A 35 21.10 -5.41 -14.91
N LYS A 36 22.41 -5.37 -15.16
CA LYS A 36 23.39 -6.13 -14.38
C LYS A 36 23.68 -5.46 -13.03
N ASP A 37 23.58 -4.14 -12.98
CA ASP A 37 23.88 -3.34 -11.79
C ASP A 37 22.57 -2.96 -11.10
N THR A 38 22.40 -3.42 -9.86
CA THR A 38 21.30 -3.03 -8.97
C THR A 38 21.84 -2.18 -7.83
N ILE A 39 21.07 -1.20 -7.36
CA ILE A 39 21.45 -0.30 -6.25
C ILE A 39 21.69 -1.09 -4.96
N LYS A 40 21.01 -2.23 -4.75
CA LYS A 40 21.24 -3.13 -3.61
C LYS A 40 22.71 -3.54 -3.47
N ALA A 41 23.43 -3.72 -4.59
CA ALA A 41 24.83 -4.12 -4.58
C ALA A 41 25.80 -2.98 -4.20
N SER A 42 25.35 -1.71 -4.30
CA SER A 42 26.18 -0.51 -4.02
C SER A 42 25.86 0.13 -2.66
N LEU A 43 25.01 -0.47 -1.83
CA LEU A 43 24.71 0.07 -0.50
C LEU A 43 25.98 0.11 0.37
N PRO A 44 26.22 1.23 1.08
CA PRO A 44 27.32 1.31 2.04
C PRO A 44 27.14 0.27 3.15
N VAL A 45 28.11 -0.62 3.29
CA VAL A 45 28.11 -1.64 4.37
C VAL A 45 28.48 -0.94 5.68
N ALA A 46 27.55 -0.86 6.62
CA ALA A 46 27.86 -0.40 7.96
C ALA A 46 28.70 -1.46 8.71
N THR A 47 29.84 -1.06 9.25
CA THR A 47 30.82 -1.95 9.91
C THR A 47 30.44 -2.37 11.34
N SER A 48 29.24 -2.03 11.83
CA SER A 48 28.82 -2.31 13.21
C SER A 48 27.58 -3.20 13.23
N ASP A 49 27.75 -4.46 13.61
CA ASP A 49 26.69 -5.47 13.77
C ASP A 49 25.95 -5.41 15.13
N THR A 50 26.20 -4.41 15.97
CA THR A 50 25.50 -4.27 17.25
C THR A 50 24.11 -3.65 17.03
N VAL A 51 23.18 -4.48 16.59
CA VAL A 51 21.76 -4.12 16.54
C VAL A 51 21.18 -4.24 17.93
N SER A 52 21.08 -3.14 18.66
CA SER A 52 20.16 -3.08 19.83
C SER A 52 18.75 -3.34 19.31
N ALA A 53 18.05 -4.29 19.93
CA ALA A 53 16.67 -4.58 19.57
C ALA A 53 15.85 -3.28 19.66
N ILE A 54 15.17 -2.93 18.54
CA ILE A 54 14.31 -1.76 18.53
C ILE A 54 13.10 -2.09 19.40
N PRO A 55 12.77 -1.24 20.40
CA PRO A 55 11.66 -1.51 21.30
C PRO A 55 10.32 -1.51 20.54
N VAL A 56 9.40 -2.36 20.94
CA VAL A 56 8.02 -2.36 20.46
C VAL A 56 7.40 -0.97 20.78
N TRP A 57 6.45 -0.50 19.94
CA TRP A 57 5.85 0.83 20.13
C TRP A 57 5.34 1.09 21.56
N ARG A 58 4.87 0.07 22.26
CA ARG A 58 4.43 0.15 23.65
C ARG A 58 5.55 0.50 24.62
N ASP A 59 6.77 0.04 24.36
CA ASP A 59 7.93 0.34 25.18
C ASP A 59 8.57 1.67 24.79
N PHE A 60 8.39 2.06 23.52
CA PHE A 60 8.90 3.33 22.99
C PHE A 60 8.07 4.52 23.49
N PHE A 61 6.74 4.46 23.39
CA PHE A 61 5.85 5.49 23.88
C PHE A 61 5.43 5.20 25.33
N GLN A 62 5.97 5.96 26.29
CA GLN A 62 5.69 5.76 27.73
C GLN A 62 4.43 6.47 28.20
N ASP A 63 3.82 7.35 27.41
CA ASP A 63 2.60 8.06 27.73
C ASP A 63 1.39 7.14 27.63
N GLU A 64 0.70 6.89 28.76
CA GLU A 64 -0.45 5.98 28.81
C GLU A 64 -1.63 6.46 27.96
N THR A 65 -1.85 7.78 27.91
CA THR A 65 -2.91 8.37 27.09
C THR A 65 -2.62 8.14 25.60
N LEU A 66 -1.38 8.39 25.17
CA LEU A 66 -0.96 8.13 23.80
C LEU A 66 -1.09 6.63 23.45
N ARG A 67 -0.68 5.74 24.35
CA ARG A 67 -0.83 4.29 24.14
C ARG A 67 -2.29 3.89 23.92
N ALA A 68 -3.21 4.42 24.75
CA ALA A 68 -4.64 4.15 24.62
C ALA A 68 -5.22 4.68 23.29
N LEU A 69 -4.74 5.83 22.81
CA LEU A 69 -5.12 6.39 21.51
C LEU A 69 -4.60 5.51 20.35
N ILE A 70 -3.34 5.07 20.41
CA ILE A 70 -2.75 4.17 19.41
C ILE A 70 -3.54 2.84 19.38
N ASP A 71 -3.83 2.23 20.53
CA ASP A 71 -4.65 1.01 20.59
C ASP A 71 -6.03 1.22 19.94
N THR A 72 -6.67 2.36 20.23
CA THR A 72 -7.96 2.71 19.64
C THR A 72 -7.86 2.85 18.12
N ALA A 73 -6.82 3.52 17.61
CA ALA A 73 -6.57 3.67 16.18
C ALA A 73 -6.35 2.31 15.49
N LEU A 74 -5.46 1.47 16.04
CA LEU A 74 -5.16 0.16 15.46
C LEU A 74 -6.39 -0.76 15.39
N ASN A 75 -7.38 -0.59 16.29
CA ASN A 75 -8.60 -1.39 16.29
C ASN A 75 -9.70 -0.81 15.40
N ASN A 76 -9.77 0.51 15.25
CA ASN A 76 -10.94 1.16 14.67
C ASN A 76 -10.67 1.89 13.34
N ASN A 77 -9.42 2.18 13.00
CA ASN A 77 -9.06 2.92 11.80
C ASN A 77 -9.64 2.27 10.53
N GLN A 78 -10.23 3.08 9.66
CA GLN A 78 -10.92 2.60 8.47
C GLN A 78 -9.94 2.14 7.37
N ASP A 79 -8.80 2.83 7.20
CA ASP A 79 -7.80 2.47 6.18
C ASP A 79 -7.18 1.11 6.50
N LEU A 80 -6.95 0.83 7.80
CA LEU A 80 -6.49 -0.47 8.24
C LEU A 80 -7.51 -1.58 7.95
N LYS A 81 -8.81 -1.31 8.14
CA LYS A 81 -9.89 -2.26 7.80
C LYS A 81 -9.99 -2.47 6.29
N ILE A 82 -9.80 -1.42 5.48
CA ILE A 82 -9.75 -1.52 4.01
C ILE A 82 -8.58 -2.41 3.58
N THR A 83 -7.40 -2.19 4.10
CA THR A 83 -6.21 -2.99 3.77
C THR A 83 -6.38 -4.48 4.14
N LEU A 84 -7.08 -4.79 5.25
CA LEU A 84 -7.43 -6.17 5.59
C LEU A 84 -8.34 -6.81 4.51
N GLN A 85 -9.26 -6.05 3.90
CA GLN A 85 -10.07 -6.56 2.80
C GLN A 85 -9.24 -6.74 1.52
N GLU A 86 -8.30 -5.84 1.24
CA GLU A 86 -7.37 -5.98 0.10
C GLU A 86 -6.51 -7.25 0.24
N MET A 87 -6.03 -7.56 1.45
CA MET A 87 -5.36 -8.83 1.73
C MET A 87 -6.27 -10.04 1.50
N ALA A 88 -7.55 -9.96 1.90
CA ALA A 88 -8.52 -11.01 1.67
C ALA A 88 -8.79 -11.21 0.16
N ILE A 89 -8.83 -10.13 -0.62
CA ILE A 89 -8.92 -10.15 -2.09
C ILE A 89 -7.68 -10.82 -2.69
N ALA A 90 -6.48 -10.42 -2.27
CA ALA A 90 -5.23 -11.02 -2.74
C ALA A 90 -5.17 -12.52 -2.41
N LYS A 91 -5.59 -12.93 -1.21
CA LYS A 91 -5.70 -14.34 -0.80
C LYS A 91 -6.70 -15.10 -1.66
N SER A 92 -7.84 -14.50 -2.00
CA SER A 92 -8.85 -15.10 -2.88
C SER A 92 -8.33 -15.28 -4.30
N ASN A 93 -7.48 -14.37 -4.79
CA ASN A 93 -6.80 -14.50 -6.08
C ASN A 93 -5.88 -15.73 -6.11
N ILE A 94 -5.16 -16.05 -5.02
CA ILE A 94 -4.37 -17.29 -4.92
C ILE A 94 -5.27 -18.52 -5.08
N LEU A 95 -6.44 -18.51 -4.42
CA LEU A 95 -7.40 -19.61 -4.52
C LEU A 95 -7.94 -19.74 -5.96
N ALA A 96 -8.25 -18.62 -6.62
CA ALA A 96 -8.68 -18.61 -8.03
C ALA A 96 -7.60 -19.21 -8.96
N LYS A 97 -6.33 -18.78 -8.80
CA LYS A 97 -5.21 -19.34 -9.57
C LYS A 97 -4.98 -20.83 -9.31
N ARG A 98 -5.16 -21.26 -8.05
CA ARG A 98 -5.12 -22.68 -7.70
C ARG A 98 -6.26 -23.45 -8.34
N GLY A 99 -7.47 -22.86 -8.39
CA GLY A 99 -8.64 -23.45 -9.04
C GLY A 99 -8.42 -23.68 -10.55
N GLN A 100 -7.73 -22.76 -11.24
CA GLN A 100 -7.41 -22.90 -12.67
C GLN A 100 -6.49 -24.09 -12.99
N MET A 101 -5.77 -24.63 -12.02
CA MET A 101 -4.93 -25.81 -12.17
C MET A 101 -5.73 -27.13 -12.07
N LEU A 102 -6.96 -27.06 -11.60
CA LEU A 102 -7.84 -28.22 -11.42
C LEU A 102 -8.79 -28.38 -12.61
N PRO A 103 -9.27 -29.61 -12.89
CA PRO A 103 -10.30 -29.81 -13.88
C PRO A 103 -11.60 -29.09 -13.47
N SER A 104 -12.27 -28.47 -14.43
CA SER A 104 -13.61 -27.91 -14.26
C SER A 104 -14.66 -28.88 -14.77
N ILE A 105 -15.72 -29.13 -14.01
CA ILE A 105 -16.85 -29.92 -14.43
C ILE A 105 -18.09 -29.05 -14.48
N THR A 106 -18.74 -29.00 -15.65
CA THR A 106 -19.99 -28.27 -15.85
C THR A 106 -21.10 -29.21 -16.24
N ALA A 107 -22.29 -29.02 -15.66
CA ALA A 107 -23.49 -29.69 -16.10
C ALA A 107 -24.17 -28.80 -17.14
N ASN A 108 -24.41 -29.37 -18.33
CA ASN A 108 -25.05 -28.69 -19.44
C ASN A 108 -26.33 -29.45 -19.82
N MET A 109 -27.33 -28.73 -20.25
CA MET A 109 -28.52 -29.29 -20.89
C MET A 109 -28.76 -28.54 -22.17
N SER A 110 -28.55 -29.18 -23.32
CA SER A 110 -28.89 -28.63 -24.62
C SER A 110 -30.26 -29.15 -25.05
N VAL A 111 -31.07 -28.22 -25.55
CA VAL A 111 -32.34 -28.54 -26.22
C VAL A 111 -32.34 -27.79 -27.54
N GLY A 112 -32.39 -28.54 -28.62
CA GLY A 112 -32.33 -28.01 -29.96
C GLY A 112 -33.27 -28.73 -30.92
N ALA A 113 -33.37 -28.28 -32.13
CA ALA A 113 -33.97 -29.00 -33.23
C ALA A 113 -33.16 -28.71 -34.51
N SER A 114 -32.88 -29.72 -35.26
CA SER A 114 -32.16 -29.61 -36.51
C SER A 114 -32.97 -30.20 -37.67
N LYS A 115 -32.84 -29.60 -38.86
CA LYS A 115 -33.38 -30.15 -40.09
C LYS A 115 -32.28 -30.25 -41.11
N VAL A 116 -31.91 -31.46 -41.52
CA VAL A 116 -30.90 -31.68 -42.55
C VAL A 116 -31.52 -31.51 -43.94
N GLY A 117 -30.83 -30.82 -44.81
CA GLY A 117 -31.29 -30.62 -46.19
C GLY A 117 -31.45 -31.97 -46.95
N ARG A 118 -32.56 -32.15 -47.65
CA ARG A 118 -32.90 -33.40 -48.36
C ARG A 118 -31.81 -33.89 -49.32
N TYR A 119 -31.12 -32.99 -49.96
CA TYR A 119 -30.11 -33.27 -50.99
C TYR A 119 -28.69 -33.41 -50.43
N THR A 120 -28.51 -33.52 -49.13
CA THR A 120 -27.24 -33.90 -48.48
C THR A 120 -27.18 -35.41 -48.28
N ALA A 121 -25.98 -35.95 -48.07
CA ALA A 121 -25.81 -37.39 -47.80
C ALA A 121 -26.63 -37.86 -46.59
N ASP A 122 -26.60 -37.06 -45.50
CA ASP A 122 -27.35 -37.33 -44.25
C ASP A 122 -28.86 -37.21 -44.48
N GLY A 123 -29.33 -36.19 -45.22
CA GLY A 123 -30.74 -35.96 -45.48
C GLY A 123 -31.33 -37.02 -46.45
N ALA A 124 -30.55 -37.58 -47.36
CA ALA A 124 -30.94 -38.70 -48.17
C ALA A 124 -31.02 -40.01 -47.35
N GLY A 125 -30.02 -40.21 -46.46
CA GLY A 125 -29.93 -41.36 -45.58
C GLY A 125 -31.08 -41.40 -44.54
N ASN A 126 -31.38 -40.27 -43.91
CA ASN A 126 -32.39 -40.17 -42.83
C ASN A 126 -33.79 -40.61 -43.30
N VAL A 127 -34.15 -40.46 -44.57
CA VAL A 127 -35.48 -40.88 -45.06
C VAL A 127 -35.66 -42.38 -45.14
N GLY A 128 -34.59 -43.13 -45.40
CA GLY A 128 -34.62 -44.59 -45.49
C GLY A 128 -34.24 -45.33 -44.18
N THR A 129 -33.76 -44.60 -43.18
CA THR A 129 -33.26 -45.20 -41.94
C THR A 129 -34.33 -45.29 -40.89
N GLN A 130 -34.56 -46.49 -40.37
CA GLN A 130 -35.47 -46.75 -39.24
C GLN A 130 -34.71 -46.73 -37.92
N ILE A 131 -35.22 -46.02 -36.95
CA ILE A 131 -34.71 -45.98 -35.57
C ILE A 131 -35.09 -47.25 -34.81
N THR A 132 -36.32 -47.60 -34.97
CA THR A 132 -36.90 -48.86 -34.52
C THR A 132 -37.78 -49.40 -35.63
N PRO A 133 -38.06 -50.73 -35.71
CA PRO A 133 -38.90 -51.29 -36.76
C PRO A 133 -40.21 -50.50 -36.95
N GLY A 134 -40.43 -49.97 -38.16
CA GLY A 134 -41.60 -49.15 -38.53
C GLY A 134 -41.54 -47.67 -38.18
N HIS A 135 -40.45 -47.16 -37.61
CA HIS A 135 -40.29 -45.74 -37.24
C HIS A 135 -39.06 -45.15 -37.90
N ASN A 136 -39.24 -44.28 -38.87
CA ASN A 136 -38.16 -43.59 -39.58
C ASN A 136 -37.68 -42.34 -38.75
N ILE A 137 -36.48 -41.85 -39.09
CA ILE A 137 -35.94 -40.60 -38.52
C ILE A 137 -36.91 -39.46 -38.88
N PRO A 138 -37.34 -38.61 -37.95
CA PRO A 138 -38.18 -37.43 -38.25
C PRO A 138 -37.46 -36.44 -39.13
N THR A 139 -38.20 -35.74 -40.00
CA THR A 139 -37.61 -34.72 -40.90
C THR A 139 -37.00 -33.54 -40.11
N VAL A 140 -37.56 -33.19 -38.98
CA VAL A 140 -37.02 -32.32 -37.97
C VAL A 140 -36.65 -33.18 -36.78
N THR A 141 -35.37 -33.19 -36.42
CA THR A 141 -34.82 -33.98 -35.31
C THR A 141 -34.65 -33.08 -34.11
N PRO A 142 -35.48 -33.19 -33.08
CA PRO A 142 -35.18 -32.59 -31.79
C PRO A 142 -33.88 -33.16 -31.23
N ASP A 143 -33.12 -32.38 -30.53
CA ASP A 143 -31.91 -32.81 -29.84
C ASP A 143 -32.03 -32.43 -28.37
N ILE A 144 -31.98 -33.40 -27.50
CA ILE A 144 -32.04 -33.21 -26.03
C ILE A 144 -30.86 -33.95 -25.44
N ALA A 145 -29.88 -33.19 -24.99
CA ALA A 145 -28.62 -33.75 -24.51
C ALA A 145 -28.20 -33.16 -23.15
N PRO A 146 -28.70 -33.68 -22.02
CA PRO A 146 -28.09 -33.39 -20.71
C PRO A 146 -26.71 -34.06 -20.62
N SER A 147 -25.69 -33.27 -20.26
CA SER A 147 -24.32 -33.77 -20.21
C SER A 147 -23.50 -33.11 -19.09
N LEU A 148 -22.52 -33.87 -18.61
CA LEU A 148 -21.41 -33.35 -17.81
C LEU A 148 -20.22 -33.15 -18.74
N GLN A 149 -19.64 -31.96 -18.69
CA GLN A 149 -18.46 -31.64 -19.48
C GLN A 149 -17.30 -31.33 -18.53
N LEU A 150 -16.19 -32.04 -18.70
CA LEU A 150 -14.92 -31.78 -18.01
C LEU A 150 -14.00 -31.06 -18.97
N ASN A 151 -13.39 -29.96 -18.49
CA ASN A 151 -12.32 -29.26 -19.19
C ASN A 151 -11.14 -29.10 -18.23
N TRP A 152 -9.95 -29.44 -18.69
CA TRP A 152 -8.73 -29.35 -17.91
C TRP A 152 -7.55 -28.97 -18.79
N THR A 153 -6.85 -27.90 -18.38
CA THR A 153 -5.56 -27.51 -18.95
C THR A 153 -4.45 -28.07 -18.06
N ILE A 154 -3.67 -29.02 -18.59
CA ILE A 154 -2.56 -29.64 -17.87
C ILE A 154 -1.35 -28.72 -17.94
N ASP A 155 -0.82 -28.34 -16.78
CA ASP A 155 0.31 -27.39 -16.65
C ASP A 155 1.65 -28.07 -16.91
N LEU A 156 1.92 -28.42 -18.18
CA LEU A 156 3.16 -29.10 -18.58
C LEU A 156 4.42 -28.26 -18.35
N TRP A 157 4.32 -26.95 -18.46
CA TRP A 157 5.45 -26.04 -18.42
C TRP A 157 5.51 -25.24 -17.13
N ASN A 158 4.68 -25.57 -16.15
CA ASN A 158 4.51 -24.78 -14.91
C ASN A 158 4.10 -23.32 -15.16
N GLN A 159 3.32 -23.02 -16.19
CA GLN A 159 2.80 -21.68 -16.48
C GLN A 159 1.78 -21.25 -15.42
N LEU A 160 0.78 -22.11 -15.15
CA LEU A 160 -0.25 -21.88 -14.14
C LEU A 160 0.35 -21.82 -12.73
N ASN A 161 1.37 -22.66 -12.46
CA ASN A 161 2.07 -22.63 -11.18
C ASN A 161 2.87 -21.32 -11.03
N SER A 162 3.48 -20.77 -12.08
CA SER A 162 4.16 -19.46 -12.05
C SER A 162 3.16 -18.33 -11.81
N ASP A 163 1.99 -18.39 -12.45
CA ASP A 163 0.90 -17.42 -12.24
C ASP A 163 0.38 -17.45 -10.78
N LYS A 164 0.25 -18.65 -10.20
CA LYS A 164 -0.06 -18.81 -8.76
C LYS A 164 1.05 -18.24 -7.88
N ARG A 165 2.35 -18.43 -8.22
CA ARG A 165 3.47 -17.85 -7.46
C ARG A 165 3.44 -16.34 -7.51
N ALA A 166 3.19 -15.72 -8.68
CA ALA A 166 2.99 -14.29 -8.79
C ALA A 166 1.88 -13.78 -7.85
N ALA A 167 0.76 -14.50 -7.77
CA ALA A 167 -0.33 -14.17 -6.86
C ALA A 167 0.07 -14.31 -5.38
N VAL A 168 0.91 -15.29 -5.02
CA VAL A 168 1.45 -15.45 -3.66
C VAL A 168 2.34 -14.27 -3.29
N GLU A 169 3.26 -13.87 -4.18
CA GLU A 169 4.12 -12.72 -3.93
C GLU A 169 3.33 -11.42 -3.76
N ARG A 170 2.25 -11.22 -4.56
CA ARG A 170 1.34 -10.08 -4.38
C ARG A 170 0.59 -10.11 -3.04
N TYR A 171 0.24 -11.29 -2.55
CA TYR A 171 -0.36 -11.43 -1.22
C TYR A 171 0.66 -11.06 -0.14
N LEU A 172 1.90 -11.53 -0.22
CA LEU A 172 2.97 -11.16 0.71
C LEU A 172 3.25 -9.66 0.67
N ALA A 173 3.29 -9.07 -0.53
CA ALA A 173 3.40 -7.61 -0.68
C ALA A 173 2.25 -6.86 0.02
N SER A 174 1.01 -7.37 -0.03
CA SER A 174 -0.12 -6.76 0.68
C SER A 174 -0.02 -6.91 2.21
N GLU A 175 0.57 -8.00 2.70
CA GLU A 175 0.85 -8.19 4.12
C GLU A 175 1.89 -7.20 4.63
N ASP A 176 2.98 -6.97 3.88
CA ASP A 176 3.97 -5.96 4.24
C ASP A 176 3.44 -4.53 4.06
N GLY A 177 2.56 -4.30 3.08
CA GLY A 177 1.80 -3.05 2.96
C GLY A 177 0.95 -2.75 4.20
N GLN A 178 0.30 -3.76 4.79
CA GLN A 178 -0.43 -3.61 6.04
C GLN A 178 0.50 -3.24 7.21
N ARG A 179 1.68 -3.87 7.28
CA ARG A 179 2.68 -3.53 8.31
C ARG A 179 3.15 -2.09 8.17
N THR A 180 3.41 -1.64 6.95
CA THR A 180 3.74 -0.24 6.63
C THR A 180 2.64 0.70 7.10
N LEU A 181 1.39 0.41 6.77
CA LEU A 181 0.24 1.23 7.18
C LEU A 181 0.07 1.27 8.70
N LYS A 182 0.24 0.15 9.41
CA LYS A 182 0.21 0.13 10.88
C LYS A 182 1.28 1.03 11.48
N SER A 183 2.50 0.95 10.97
CA SER A 183 3.61 1.80 11.43
C SER A 183 3.33 3.28 11.18
N GLN A 184 2.80 3.60 10.00
CA GLN A 184 2.40 4.96 9.65
C GLN A 184 1.29 5.47 10.58
N LEU A 185 0.24 4.66 10.82
CA LEU A 185 -0.87 5.03 11.71
C LEU A 185 -0.39 5.31 13.14
N VAL A 186 0.50 4.48 13.68
CA VAL A 186 1.11 4.72 15.00
C VAL A 186 1.87 6.04 15.03
N ALA A 187 2.65 6.33 13.99
CA ALA A 187 3.39 7.59 13.85
C ALA A 187 2.45 8.78 13.73
N ASP A 188 1.43 8.71 12.89
CA ASP A 188 0.47 9.80 12.66
C ASP A 188 -0.34 10.13 13.92
N VAL A 189 -0.76 9.12 14.69
CA VAL A 189 -1.43 9.31 15.98
C VAL A 189 -0.51 9.98 16.99
N ALA A 190 0.76 9.55 17.06
CA ALA A 190 1.74 10.13 17.97
C ALA A 190 2.08 11.57 17.58
N GLU A 191 2.24 11.86 16.29
CA GLU A 191 2.55 13.21 15.78
C GLU A 191 1.41 14.19 16.03
N ASN A 192 0.15 13.79 15.74
CA ASN A 192 -1.02 14.61 16.04
C ASN A 192 -1.20 14.83 17.54
N TYR A 193 -0.94 13.82 18.39
CA TYR A 193 -1.02 13.95 19.83
C TYR A 193 0.01 14.95 20.37
N TYR A 194 1.28 14.86 19.97
CA TYR A 194 2.30 15.83 20.40
C TYR A 194 2.10 17.21 19.80
N SER A 195 1.58 17.31 18.58
CA SER A 195 1.17 18.60 17.98
C SER A 195 0.08 19.26 18.81
N LEU A 196 -0.89 18.48 19.32
CA LEU A 196 -1.95 18.97 20.17
C LEU A 196 -1.41 19.46 21.52
N LEU A 197 -0.45 18.75 22.14
CA LEU A 197 0.24 19.22 23.34
C LEU A 197 1.04 20.51 23.11
N ALA A 198 1.66 20.64 21.93
CA ALA A 198 2.39 21.86 21.54
C ALA A 198 1.45 23.05 21.39
N LEU A 199 0.30 22.88 20.76
CA LEU A 199 -0.72 23.90 20.61
C LEU A 199 -1.28 24.36 21.98
N ASP A 200 -1.53 23.42 22.91
CA ASP A 200 -1.94 23.77 24.27
C ASP A 200 -0.90 24.59 25.01
N ASN A 201 0.39 24.23 24.89
CA ASN A 201 1.48 25.01 25.48
C ASN A 201 1.60 26.42 24.87
N LYS A 202 1.47 26.54 23.55
CA LYS A 202 1.44 27.83 22.85
C LYS A 202 0.26 28.68 23.29
N LEU A 203 -0.92 28.09 23.43
CA LEU A 203 -2.11 28.81 23.93
C LEU A 203 -1.88 29.34 25.35
N ASP A 204 -1.25 28.55 26.23
CA ASP A 204 -0.93 29.01 27.59
C ASP A 204 0.06 30.19 27.58
N ILE A 205 1.10 30.12 26.72
CA ILE A 205 2.05 31.20 26.53
C ILE A 205 1.32 32.47 26.04
N MET A 206 0.45 32.33 25.04
CA MET A 206 -0.34 33.41 24.48
C MET A 206 -1.27 34.04 25.52
N LEU A 207 -1.95 33.25 26.33
CA LEU A 207 -2.82 33.72 27.40
C LEU A 207 -2.05 34.46 28.49
N GLN A 208 -0.81 34.07 28.79
CA GLN A 208 0.08 34.79 29.69
C GLN A 208 0.51 36.12 29.07
N TYR A 209 0.86 36.14 27.80
CA TYR A 209 1.21 37.35 27.05
C TYR A 209 0.05 38.33 26.97
N ILE A 210 -1.17 37.89 26.70
CA ILE A 210 -2.37 38.74 26.73
C ILE A 210 -2.55 39.39 28.11
N LYS A 211 -2.39 38.66 29.20
CA LYS A 211 -2.46 39.23 30.55
C LYS A 211 -1.35 40.26 30.81
N LEU A 212 -0.16 40.02 30.26
CA LEU A 212 0.95 40.97 30.36
C LEU A 212 0.61 42.28 29.58
N GLN A 213 0.11 42.15 28.35
CA GLN A 213 -0.31 43.29 27.53
C GLN A 213 -1.47 44.11 28.17
N GLN A 214 -2.43 43.44 28.79
CA GLN A 214 -3.50 44.11 29.54
C GLN A 214 -2.94 45.01 30.65
N LYS A 215 -1.94 44.52 31.41
CA LYS A 215 -1.24 45.33 32.43
C LYS A 215 -0.46 46.47 31.81
N ALA A 216 0.24 46.24 30.69
CA ALA A 216 1.01 47.26 29.99
C ALA A 216 0.11 48.39 29.47
N VAL A 217 -1.08 48.08 28.91
CA VAL A 217 -2.08 49.11 28.56
C VAL A 217 -2.51 49.96 29.75
N GLN A 218 -2.74 49.34 30.92
CA GLN A 218 -3.11 50.07 32.14
C GLN A 218 -1.99 51.01 32.60
N ILE A 219 -0.75 50.53 32.62
CA ILE A 219 0.42 51.33 32.97
C ILE A 219 0.57 52.50 32.02
N ALA A 220 0.51 52.28 30.71
CA ALA A 220 0.63 53.34 29.69
C ALA A 220 -0.46 54.41 29.83
N ARG A 221 -1.69 54.01 30.14
CA ARG A 221 -2.77 54.97 30.39
C ARG A 221 -2.50 55.86 31.61
N VAL A 222 -2.06 55.25 32.73
CA VAL A 222 -1.69 56.01 33.95
C VAL A 222 -0.52 56.96 33.71
N GLN A 223 0.52 56.50 32.97
CA GLN A 223 1.68 57.36 32.64
C GLN A 223 1.27 58.51 31.71
N LYS A 224 0.35 58.28 30.77
CA LYS A 224 -0.20 59.34 29.93
C LYS A 224 -0.98 60.39 30.75
N GLU A 225 -1.79 59.95 31.69
CA GLU A 225 -2.52 60.88 32.59
C GLU A 225 -1.56 61.71 33.46
N ALA A 226 -0.39 61.20 33.76
CA ALA A 226 0.66 61.87 34.50
C ALA A 226 1.62 62.69 33.60
N ASP A 227 1.31 62.87 32.30
CA ASP A 227 2.19 63.50 31.29
C ASP A 227 3.59 62.85 31.16
N ALA A 228 3.73 61.61 31.61
CA ALA A 228 5.00 60.87 31.56
C ALA A 228 5.16 60.01 30.29
N ASP A 229 4.08 59.80 29.52
CA ASP A 229 4.09 59.11 28.22
C ASP A 229 3.05 59.69 27.26
N THR A 230 3.05 59.23 26.01
CA THR A 230 2.24 59.77 24.91
C THR A 230 0.98 58.94 24.64
N GLN A 231 -0.01 59.55 23.94
CA GLN A 231 -1.15 58.79 23.43
C GLN A 231 -0.68 57.65 22.47
N LEU A 232 0.43 57.88 21.73
CA LEU A 232 0.99 56.87 20.83
C LEU A 232 1.37 55.58 21.56
N ALA A 233 1.91 55.67 22.77
CA ALA A 233 2.25 54.52 23.59
C ALA A 233 1.00 53.70 23.94
N VAL A 234 -0.06 54.36 24.38
CA VAL A 234 -1.35 53.72 24.69
C VAL A 234 -1.91 52.97 23.48
N GLU A 235 -1.99 53.64 22.32
CA GLU A 235 -2.51 53.04 21.08
C GLU A 235 -1.67 51.83 20.61
N LYS A 236 -0.34 51.88 20.81
CA LYS A 236 0.55 50.77 20.44
C LYS A 236 0.36 49.54 21.35
N PHE A 237 0.20 49.72 22.65
CA PHE A 237 -0.11 48.61 23.57
C PHE A 237 -1.53 48.07 23.33
N GLU A 238 -2.52 48.92 23.03
CA GLU A 238 -3.87 48.48 22.69
C GLU A 238 -3.89 47.67 21.37
N ALA A 239 -3.14 48.12 20.36
CA ALA A 239 -3.01 47.38 19.10
C ALA A 239 -2.34 46.00 19.30
N GLU A 240 -1.30 45.92 20.15
CA GLU A 240 -0.62 44.67 20.48
C GLU A 240 -1.54 43.70 21.26
N LEU A 241 -2.29 44.23 22.23
CA LEU A 241 -3.30 43.44 22.95
C LEU A 241 -4.37 42.87 21.99
N ALA A 242 -4.87 43.68 21.07
CA ALA A 242 -5.87 43.24 20.09
C ALA A 242 -5.28 42.16 19.17
N LYS A 243 -4.02 42.33 18.71
CA LYS A 243 -3.30 41.32 17.89
C LYS A 243 -3.15 40.02 18.65
N ALA A 244 -2.62 40.01 19.88
CA ALA A 244 -2.45 38.83 20.69
C ALA A 244 -3.78 38.11 20.97
N SER A 245 -4.86 38.89 21.21
CA SER A 245 -6.21 38.35 21.39
C SER A 245 -6.78 37.71 20.13
N ALA A 246 -6.41 38.19 18.94
CA ALA A 246 -6.80 37.54 17.68
C ALA A 246 -6.03 36.23 17.46
N GLU A 247 -4.74 36.21 17.76
CA GLU A 247 -3.90 35.00 17.65
C GLU A 247 -4.35 33.87 18.61
N GLU A 248 -4.97 34.20 19.75
CA GLU A 248 -5.60 33.22 20.64
C GLU A 248 -6.67 32.41 19.88
N TYR A 249 -7.52 33.03 19.08
CA TYR A 249 -8.57 32.33 18.34
C TYR A 249 -8.01 31.47 17.23
N GLU A 250 -6.89 31.85 16.58
CA GLU A 250 -6.19 31.01 15.61
C GLU A 250 -5.65 29.74 16.28
N LEU A 251 -5.05 29.85 17.46
CA LEU A 251 -4.57 28.69 18.23
C LEU A 251 -5.72 27.75 18.64
N ARG A 252 -6.86 28.30 19.07
CA ARG A 252 -8.05 27.52 19.41
C ARG A 252 -8.62 26.78 18.20
N GLN A 253 -8.59 27.41 17.04
CA GLN A 253 -9.01 26.76 15.78
C GLN A 253 -8.05 25.63 15.44
N ALA A 254 -6.74 25.84 15.49
CA ALA A 254 -5.73 24.81 15.24
C ALA A 254 -5.85 23.61 16.19
N ILE A 255 -6.18 23.84 17.46
CA ILE A 255 -6.47 22.78 18.44
C ILE A 255 -7.66 21.96 17.98
N THR A 256 -8.77 22.61 17.58
CA THR A 256 -9.98 21.92 17.12
C THR A 256 -9.71 21.08 15.87
N GLU A 257 -8.97 21.61 14.90
CA GLU A 257 -8.59 20.90 13.68
C GLU A 257 -7.72 19.67 13.99
N THR A 258 -6.75 19.82 14.87
CA THR A 258 -5.85 18.73 15.27
C THR A 258 -6.62 17.63 16.05
N GLU A 259 -7.55 18.01 16.95
CA GLU A 259 -8.44 17.06 17.63
C GLU A 259 -9.31 16.30 16.63
N ASN A 260 -9.87 16.97 15.62
CA ASN A 260 -10.69 16.33 14.59
C ASN A 260 -9.86 15.37 13.72
N ASN A 261 -8.65 15.76 13.33
CA ASN A 261 -7.74 14.90 12.59
C ASN A 261 -7.38 13.65 13.41
N LEU A 262 -7.08 13.82 14.68
CA LEU A 262 -6.80 12.70 15.57
C LEU A 262 -8.02 11.78 15.71
N ASN A 263 -9.23 12.32 15.90
CA ASN A 263 -10.46 11.52 15.96
C ASN A 263 -10.74 10.75 14.67
N MET A 264 -10.41 11.32 13.50
CA MET A 264 -10.49 10.63 12.22
C MET A 264 -9.54 9.42 12.16
N LEU A 265 -8.28 9.59 12.60
CA LEU A 265 -7.32 8.48 12.72
C LEU A 265 -7.80 7.39 13.68
N LEU A 266 -8.48 7.79 14.77
CA LEU A 266 -9.09 6.89 15.75
C LEU A 266 -10.36 6.18 15.22
N GLY A 267 -10.84 6.52 14.03
CA GLY A 267 -12.05 5.95 13.41
C GLY A 267 -13.33 6.28 14.15
N ARG A 268 -13.42 7.48 14.76
CA ARG A 268 -14.58 7.93 15.54
C ARG A 268 -15.00 9.38 15.22
N TYR A 269 -16.20 9.75 15.61
CA TYR A 269 -16.68 11.12 15.51
C TYR A 269 -15.90 12.07 16.44
N PRO A 270 -15.85 13.39 16.13
CA PRO A 270 -15.18 14.39 16.94
C PRO A 270 -15.60 14.35 18.41
N THR A 271 -14.63 14.13 19.27
CA THR A 271 -14.78 14.16 20.72
C THR A 271 -13.50 14.78 21.32
N PRO A 272 -13.60 15.51 22.44
CA PRO A 272 -12.41 16.06 23.11
C PRO A 272 -11.38 14.96 23.42
N ILE A 273 -10.11 15.28 23.21
CA ILE A 273 -9.00 14.39 23.50
C ILE A 273 -8.47 14.69 24.91
N LEU A 274 -8.58 13.70 25.79
CA LEU A 274 -7.96 13.80 27.13
C LEU A 274 -6.43 13.82 26.99
N ARG A 275 -5.76 14.77 27.65
CA ARG A 275 -4.31 14.96 27.56
C ARG A 275 -3.76 15.75 28.74
N ASN A 276 -2.47 15.53 29.02
CA ASN A 276 -1.72 16.36 29.97
C ASN A 276 -0.66 17.15 29.20
N LYS A 277 -0.86 18.47 29.07
CA LYS A 277 0.01 19.37 28.32
C LYS A 277 1.45 19.46 28.86
N GLU A 278 1.67 19.22 30.17
CA GLU A 278 2.99 19.23 30.79
C GLU A 278 3.91 18.13 30.24
N ASN A 279 3.34 17.07 29.67
CA ASN A 279 4.10 15.94 29.14
C ASN A 279 5.00 16.32 27.96
N LEU A 280 4.74 17.41 27.24
CA LEU A 280 5.57 17.82 26.09
C LEU A 280 6.94 18.29 26.53
N MET A 281 7.00 19.31 27.41
CA MET A 281 8.26 19.98 27.79
C MET A 281 9.14 19.14 28.71
N ASN A 282 8.55 18.21 29.47
CA ASN A 282 9.27 17.32 30.37
C ASN A 282 9.86 16.09 29.66
N LYS A 283 9.55 15.88 28.38
CA LYS A 283 10.03 14.72 27.63
C LYS A 283 11.49 14.89 27.22
N GLN A 284 12.34 13.96 27.68
CA GLN A 284 13.72 13.89 27.24
C GLN A 284 13.79 13.21 25.88
N VAL A 285 14.36 13.90 24.90
CA VAL A 285 14.65 13.35 23.58
C VAL A 285 16.13 12.96 23.53
N PRO A 286 16.46 11.72 23.11
CA PRO A 286 17.86 11.32 22.97
C PRO A 286 18.64 12.27 22.06
N THR A 287 19.75 12.81 22.55
CA THR A 287 20.57 13.79 21.82
C THR A 287 21.51 13.17 20.80
N SER A 288 21.70 11.87 20.86
CA SER A 288 22.54 11.12 19.90
C SER A 288 21.84 9.85 19.46
N LEU A 289 21.64 9.73 18.17
CA LEU A 289 21.18 8.49 17.57
C LEU A 289 22.39 7.71 17.07
N GLN A 290 22.48 6.45 17.48
CA GLN A 290 23.54 5.56 16.98
C GLN A 290 23.37 5.35 15.47
N THR A 291 24.49 5.10 14.78
CA THR A 291 24.46 4.78 13.34
C THR A 291 23.54 3.58 13.10
N ILE A 292 22.55 3.75 12.24
CA ILE A 292 21.60 2.69 11.91
C ILE A 292 22.25 1.74 10.91
N PRO A 293 22.36 0.45 11.22
CA PRO A 293 22.94 -0.52 10.30
C PRO A 293 22.12 -0.63 9.01
N THR A 294 22.79 -0.68 7.88
CA THR A 294 22.14 -0.83 6.54
C THR A 294 21.29 -2.11 6.45
N SER A 295 21.66 -3.15 7.21
CA SER A 295 20.91 -4.40 7.30
C SER A 295 19.48 -4.22 7.84
N LEU A 296 19.22 -3.18 8.64
CA LEU A 296 17.88 -2.85 9.12
C LEU A 296 17.02 -2.22 8.03
N LEU A 297 17.61 -1.42 7.13
CA LEU A 297 16.87 -0.81 6.03
C LEU A 297 16.28 -1.87 5.09
N LEU A 298 16.99 -2.96 4.83
CA LEU A 298 16.50 -4.06 4.00
C LEU A 298 15.34 -4.85 4.62
N LYS A 299 15.09 -4.66 5.91
CA LYS A 299 13.98 -5.31 6.62
C LYS A 299 12.77 -4.39 6.80
N ARG A 300 12.83 -3.16 6.34
CA ARG A 300 11.68 -2.24 6.37
C ARG A 300 10.53 -2.84 5.54
N PRO A 301 9.28 -2.80 6.00
CA PRO A 301 8.17 -3.39 5.25
C PRO A 301 7.94 -2.76 3.89
N ASP A 302 8.16 -1.45 3.74
CA ASP A 302 8.04 -0.77 2.45
C ASP A 302 9.08 -1.30 1.44
N VAL A 303 10.30 -1.61 1.90
CA VAL A 303 11.36 -2.22 1.08
C VAL A 303 11.01 -3.67 0.76
N VAL A 304 10.58 -4.46 1.75
CA VAL A 304 10.17 -5.86 1.57
C VAL A 304 8.93 -5.97 0.68
N GLN A 305 7.97 -5.05 0.84
CA GLN A 305 6.80 -4.95 -0.04
C GLN A 305 7.23 -4.75 -1.50
N ALA A 306 8.14 -3.82 -1.75
CA ALA A 306 8.66 -3.57 -3.10
C ALA A 306 9.46 -4.78 -3.65
N GLU A 307 10.18 -5.52 -2.79
CA GLU A 307 10.87 -6.75 -3.16
C GLU A 307 9.88 -7.84 -3.59
N HIS A 308 8.79 -8.06 -2.84
CA HIS A 308 7.72 -9.00 -3.22
C HIS A 308 7.00 -8.59 -4.52
N GLN A 309 6.78 -7.29 -4.74
CA GLN A 309 6.24 -6.80 -6.02
C GLN A 309 7.17 -7.10 -7.20
N LEU A 310 8.48 -6.94 -7.03
CA LEU A 310 9.48 -7.29 -8.02
C LEU A 310 9.49 -8.81 -8.28
N GLU A 311 9.43 -9.64 -7.25
CA GLU A 311 9.35 -11.09 -7.40
C GLU A 311 8.07 -11.52 -8.13
N ALA A 312 6.92 -10.91 -7.82
CA ALA A 312 5.68 -11.14 -8.55
C ALA A 312 5.83 -10.82 -10.04
N ALA A 313 6.43 -9.68 -10.40
CA ALA A 313 6.68 -9.29 -11.78
C ALA A 313 7.63 -10.25 -12.52
N LYS A 314 8.63 -10.83 -11.84
CA LYS A 314 9.48 -11.89 -12.41
C LYS A 314 8.68 -13.14 -12.77
N TRP A 315 7.73 -13.55 -11.91
CA TRP A 315 6.86 -14.67 -12.22
C TRP A 315 5.91 -14.36 -13.37
N ASP A 316 5.41 -13.11 -13.49
CA ASP A 316 4.58 -12.69 -14.65
C ASP A 316 5.34 -12.79 -15.97
N VAL A 317 6.61 -12.40 -16.00
CA VAL A 317 7.48 -12.58 -17.18
C VAL A 317 7.64 -14.06 -17.52
N ASP A 318 7.80 -14.92 -16.51
CA ASP A 318 7.89 -16.37 -16.72
C ASP A 318 6.57 -16.95 -17.28
N VAL A 319 5.43 -16.47 -16.81
CA VAL A 319 4.09 -16.81 -17.37
C VAL A 319 3.98 -16.37 -18.83
N ALA A 320 4.34 -15.12 -19.13
CA ALA A 320 4.27 -14.58 -20.49
C ALA A 320 5.24 -15.30 -21.45
N ARG A 321 6.43 -15.67 -20.98
CA ARG A 321 7.38 -16.48 -21.73
C ARG A 321 6.84 -17.87 -22.06
N LYS A 322 6.17 -18.51 -21.10
CA LYS A 322 5.61 -19.85 -21.26
C LYS A 322 4.38 -19.87 -22.17
N ALA A 323 3.73 -18.73 -22.40
CA ALA A 323 2.64 -18.60 -23.37
C ALA A 323 3.04 -18.86 -24.84
N PHE A 324 4.34 -18.88 -25.15
CA PHE A 324 4.86 -19.31 -26.47
C PHE A 324 4.89 -20.83 -26.64
N LEU A 325 4.76 -21.59 -25.56
CA LEU A 325 4.84 -23.04 -25.54
C LEU A 325 3.46 -23.67 -25.81
N PRO A 326 3.41 -24.91 -26.34
CA PRO A 326 2.14 -25.58 -26.58
C PRO A 326 1.39 -25.88 -25.27
N SER A 327 0.07 -25.63 -25.23
CA SER A 327 -0.81 -26.03 -24.13
C SER A 327 -1.42 -27.41 -24.36
N LEU A 328 -1.51 -28.23 -23.31
CA LEU A 328 -2.22 -29.51 -23.32
C LEU A 328 -3.59 -29.33 -22.65
N ASN A 329 -4.65 -29.49 -23.48
CA ASN A 329 -6.01 -29.40 -23.00
C ASN A 329 -6.68 -30.78 -23.11
N VAL A 330 -7.36 -31.19 -22.06
CA VAL A 330 -8.16 -32.40 -22.00
C VAL A 330 -9.62 -32.00 -21.80
N SER A 331 -10.48 -32.46 -22.71
CA SER A 331 -11.93 -32.32 -22.59
C SER A 331 -12.56 -33.69 -22.58
N ALA A 332 -13.49 -33.90 -21.64
CA ALA A 332 -14.29 -35.11 -21.62
C ALA A 332 -15.78 -34.75 -21.45
N SER A 333 -16.62 -35.48 -22.11
CA SER A 333 -18.07 -35.34 -21.98
C SER A 333 -18.72 -36.71 -21.66
N LEU A 334 -19.68 -36.69 -20.77
CA LEU A 334 -20.52 -37.81 -20.44
C LEU A 334 -21.95 -37.31 -20.32
N GLY A 335 -22.85 -37.90 -21.11
CA GLY A 335 -24.23 -37.44 -21.11
C GLY A 335 -25.18 -38.43 -21.71
N LEU A 336 -26.43 -38.02 -21.83
CA LEU A 336 -27.45 -38.70 -22.57
C LEU A 336 -27.81 -37.88 -23.79
N ASP A 337 -28.00 -38.54 -24.91
CA ASP A 337 -28.32 -37.90 -26.18
C ASP A 337 -29.46 -38.68 -26.85
N ALA A 338 -30.57 -38.00 -27.14
CA ALA A 338 -31.69 -38.58 -27.84
C ALA A 338 -32.54 -37.49 -28.52
N PHE A 339 -32.94 -37.76 -29.76
CA PHE A 339 -33.85 -36.90 -30.52
C PHE A 339 -35.32 -36.99 -30.04
N ASN A 340 -35.67 -37.89 -29.10
CA ASN A 340 -36.98 -37.98 -28.49
C ASN A 340 -36.85 -38.20 -26.99
N PRO A 341 -37.54 -37.42 -26.13
CA PRO A 341 -37.50 -37.57 -24.66
C PRO A 341 -37.79 -38.98 -24.16
N LYS A 342 -38.63 -39.76 -24.91
CA LYS A 342 -38.94 -41.16 -24.57
C LYS A 342 -37.73 -42.06 -24.59
N TYR A 343 -36.73 -41.75 -25.41
CA TYR A 343 -35.51 -42.57 -25.56
C TYR A 343 -34.37 -42.11 -24.64
N LEU A 344 -34.47 -40.93 -24.06
CA LEU A 344 -33.40 -40.34 -23.26
C LEU A 344 -33.01 -41.23 -22.07
N LEU A 345 -33.98 -41.85 -21.43
CA LEU A 345 -33.76 -42.72 -20.27
C LEU A 345 -33.55 -44.21 -20.61
N HIS A 346 -33.46 -44.53 -21.91
CA HIS A 346 -33.21 -45.93 -22.36
C HIS A 346 -31.71 -46.27 -22.31
N LEU A 347 -31.17 -46.45 -21.11
CA LEU A 347 -29.78 -46.83 -20.89
C LEU A 347 -29.53 -48.29 -21.32
N PRO A 348 -28.37 -48.62 -21.91
CA PRO A 348 -27.23 -47.74 -22.25
C PRO A 348 -27.31 -47.07 -23.65
N LYS A 349 -28.45 -47.19 -24.39
CA LYS A 349 -28.56 -46.78 -25.80
C LYS A 349 -28.51 -45.26 -25.99
N SER A 350 -28.90 -44.47 -25.00
CA SER A 350 -28.85 -43.02 -24.97
C SER A 350 -27.55 -42.46 -24.37
N LEU A 351 -26.69 -43.33 -23.82
CA LEU A 351 -25.45 -42.89 -23.22
C LEU A 351 -24.45 -42.47 -24.30
N ALA A 352 -24.02 -41.20 -24.21
CA ALA A 352 -22.99 -40.64 -25.07
C ALA A 352 -21.78 -40.20 -24.21
N PHE A 353 -20.59 -40.52 -24.64
CA PHE A 353 -19.37 -40.07 -24.01
C PHE A 353 -18.30 -39.74 -25.04
N GLY A 354 -17.43 -38.83 -24.69
CA GLY A 354 -16.27 -38.49 -25.49
C GLY A 354 -15.10 -38.05 -24.63
N VAL A 355 -13.88 -38.37 -25.01
CA VAL A 355 -12.66 -37.88 -24.38
C VAL A 355 -11.73 -37.43 -25.50
N ILE A 356 -11.30 -36.20 -25.42
CA ILE A 356 -10.39 -35.57 -26.41
C ILE A 356 -9.23 -34.91 -25.65
N GLY A 357 -8.01 -35.35 -25.96
CA GLY A 357 -6.79 -34.68 -25.54
C GLY A 357 -6.18 -34.00 -26.75
N GLY A 358 -5.81 -32.70 -26.61
CA GLY A 358 -5.24 -31.91 -27.69
C GLY A 358 -4.07 -31.06 -27.23
N LEU A 359 -2.99 -31.07 -28.03
CA LEU A 359 -1.87 -30.16 -27.88
C LEU A 359 -2.06 -29.00 -28.84
N ALA A 360 -2.18 -27.77 -28.33
CA ALA A 360 -2.36 -26.56 -29.13
C ALA A 360 -1.15 -25.65 -29.00
N ALA A 361 -0.51 -25.33 -30.12
CA ALA A 361 0.61 -24.39 -30.19
C ALA A 361 0.23 -23.15 -31.03
N PRO A 362 0.55 -21.93 -30.59
CA PRO A 362 0.30 -20.73 -31.37
C PRO A 362 1.29 -20.65 -32.55
N ILE A 363 0.78 -20.81 -33.75
CA ILE A 363 1.59 -20.73 -35.00
C ILE A 363 1.46 -19.35 -35.61
N ILE A 364 0.25 -18.82 -35.69
CA ILE A 364 -0.09 -17.52 -36.28
C ILE A 364 -0.46 -16.57 -35.12
N ASN A 365 -0.29 -15.25 -35.34
CA ASN A 365 -0.59 -14.21 -34.33
C ASN A 365 0.36 -14.21 -33.13
N LYS A 366 1.61 -14.61 -33.31
CA LYS A 366 2.66 -14.51 -32.27
C LYS A 366 2.90 -13.07 -31.79
N LYS A 367 2.49 -12.05 -32.57
CA LYS A 367 2.65 -10.63 -32.19
C LYS A 367 1.89 -10.27 -30.91
N ALA A 368 0.70 -10.84 -30.67
CA ALA A 368 -0.04 -10.59 -29.44
C ALA A 368 0.67 -11.21 -28.21
N ILE A 369 1.21 -12.42 -28.37
CA ILE A 369 1.99 -13.08 -27.31
C ILE A 369 3.30 -12.33 -27.06
N GLN A 370 3.96 -11.87 -28.12
CA GLN A 370 5.17 -11.05 -28.01
C GLN A 370 4.87 -9.73 -27.27
N ALA A 371 3.79 -9.04 -27.64
CA ALA A 371 3.39 -7.82 -26.94
C ALA A 371 3.11 -8.03 -25.44
N ASN A 372 2.47 -9.14 -25.08
CA ASN A 372 2.24 -9.50 -23.67
C ASN A 372 3.57 -9.77 -22.93
N PHE A 373 4.53 -10.43 -23.61
CA PHE A 373 5.86 -10.64 -23.05
C PHE A 373 6.62 -9.33 -22.88
N ASP A 374 6.61 -8.47 -23.89
CA ASP A 374 7.28 -7.15 -23.85
C ASP A 374 6.67 -6.28 -22.74
N GLN A 375 5.34 -6.32 -22.57
CA GLN A 375 4.66 -5.64 -21.47
C GLN A 375 5.08 -6.19 -20.12
N ALA A 376 5.10 -7.51 -19.94
CA ALA A 376 5.50 -8.14 -18.68
C ALA A 376 6.96 -7.80 -18.34
N ASN A 377 7.86 -7.80 -19.35
CA ASN A 377 9.26 -7.42 -19.16
C ASN A 377 9.40 -5.93 -18.78
N ALA A 378 8.62 -5.04 -19.40
CA ALA A 378 8.60 -3.61 -19.04
C ALA A 378 8.09 -3.40 -17.59
N LEU A 379 7.03 -4.10 -17.17
CA LEU A 379 6.51 -4.07 -15.80
C LEU A 379 7.52 -4.62 -14.79
N GLN A 380 8.32 -5.63 -15.16
CA GLN A 380 9.39 -6.12 -14.32
C GLN A 380 10.50 -5.08 -14.12
N LEU A 381 10.88 -4.36 -15.18
CA LEU A 381 11.85 -3.26 -15.10
C LEU A 381 11.31 -2.10 -14.25
N GLU A 382 10.03 -1.76 -14.42
CA GLU A 382 9.35 -0.76 -13.58
C GLU A 382 9.39 -1.15 -12.10
N ALA A 383 9.06 -2.41 -11.78
CA ALA A 383 9.12 -2.93 -10.40
C ALA A 383 10.55 -2.90 -9.84
N LEU A 384 11.57 -3.19 -10.65
CA LEU A 384 12.98 -3.10 -10.26
C LEU A 384 13.36 -1.64 -9.93
N TYR A 385 13.03 -0.70 -10.80
CA TYR A 385 13.32 0.72 -10.56
C TYR A 385 12.55 1.28 -9.36
N ASN A 386 11.32 0.79 -9.12
CA ASN A 386 10.57 1.15 -7.93
C ASN A 386 11.22 0.61 -6.66
N TYR A 387 11.68 -0.64 -6.66
CA TYR A 387 12.45 -1.22 -5.55
C TYR A 387 13.71 -0.40 -5.26
N ASP A 388 14.50 -0.07 -6.28
CA ASP A 388 15.70 0.75 -6.15
C ASP A 388 15.37 2.14 -5.60
N LYS A 389 14.29 2.78 -6.06
CA LYS A 389 13.81 4.08 -5.56
C LYS A 389 13.42 4.01 -4.08
N VAL A 390 12.66 2.99 -3.67
CA VAL A 390 12.26 2.82 -2.26
C VAL A 390 13.48 2.62 -1.37
N LEU A 391 14.45 1.85 -1.81
CA LEU A 391 15.69 1.60 -1.09
C LEU A 391 16.55 2.87 -0.93
N LEU A 392 16.68 3.66 -1.99
CA LEU A 392 17.36 4.97 -1.95
C LEU A 392 16.65 5.95 -1.03
N SER A 393 15.31 6.01 -1.09
CA SER A 393 14.51 6.86 -0.20
C SER A 393 14.73 6.45 1.26
N ALA A 394 14.65 5.14 1.56
CA ALA A 394 14.87 4.62 2.91
C ALA A 394 16.24 5.01 3.48
N TYR A 395 17.30 4.94 2.67
CA TYR A 395 18.64 5.35 3.08
C TYR A 395 18.74 6.86 3.27
N SER A 396 18.22 7.65 2.32
CA SER A 396 18.21 9.12 2.39
C SER A 396 17.44 9.63 3.59
N ASP A 397 16.25 9.07 3.86
CA ASP A 397 15.41 9.44 5.00
C ASP A 397 16.16 9.24 6.31
N MET A 398 16.80 8.07 6.49
CA MET A 398 17.55 7.77 7.72
C MET A 398 18.74 8.69 7.94
N THR A 399 19.52 8.98 6.90
CA THR A 399 20.65 9.91 7.01
C THR A 399 20.19 11.33 7.32
N THR A 400 19.10 11.77 6.71
CA THR A 400 18.48 13.07 6.97
C THR A 400 17.96 13.17 8.39
N LEU A 401 17.28 12.15 8.90
CA LEU A 401 16.73 12.12 10.27
C LEU A 401 17.84 12.14 11.33
N GLN A 402 18.95 11.43 11.10
CA GLN A 402 20.12 11.47 12.00
C GLN A 402 20.73 12.87 12.08
N ALA A 403 20.94 13.50 10.92
CA ALA A 403 21.46 14.86 10.87
C ALA A 403 20.50 15.87 11.53
N LYS A 404 19.18 15.73 11.27
CA LYS A 404 18.12 16.57 11.87
C LYS A 404 18.09 16.45 13.39
N ALA A 405 18.18 15.21 13.93
CA ALA A 405 18.21 14.99 15.37
C ALA A 405 19.42 15.68 16.04
N HIS A 406 20.62 15.53 15.45
CA HIS A 406 21.82 16.18 15.94
C HIS A 406 21.70 17.71 15.93
N ASN A 407 21.29 18.28 14.80
CA ASN A 407 21.18 19.73 14.64
C ASN A 407 20.10 20.34 15.56
N LEU A 408 18.96 19.66 15.74
CA LEU A 408 17.91 20.11 16.64
C LEU A 408 18.35 20.10 18.11
N ALA A 409 19.18 19.15 18.54
CA ALA A 409 19.72 19.14 19.90
C ALA A 409 20.61 20.37 20.17
N GLN A 410 21.48 20.73 19.21
CA GLN A 410 22.31 21.93 19.32
C GLN A 410 21.47 23.21 19.27
N TYR A 411 20.49 23.27 18.38
CA TYR A 411 19.58 24.40 18.26
C TYR A 411 18.81 24.63 19.56
N GLN A 412 18.24 23.59 20.18
CA GLN A 412 17.52 23.69 21.44
C GLN A 412 18.41 24.21 22.57
N ALA A 413 19.64 23.73 22.70
CA ALA A 413 20.58 24.21 23.72
C ALA A 413 20.87 25.72 23.63
N LEU A 414 20.92 26.25 22.41
CA LEU A 414 21.09 27.69 22.18
C LEU A 414 19.81 28.49 22.44
N LYS A 415 18.64 27.96 22.06
CA LYS A 415 17.34 28.57 22.31
C LYS A 415 17.01 28.69 23.80
N VAL A 416 17.36 27.67 24.59
CA VAL A 416 17.21 27.73 26.06
C VAL A 416 18.06 28.86 26.64
N LYS A 417 19.30 29.08 26.17
CA LYS A 417 20.13 30.22 26.60
C LYS A 417 19.54 31.56 26.17
N GLN A 418 18.99 31.65 24.96
CA GLN A 418 18.31 32.83 24.47
C GLN A 418 17.09 33.18 25.33
N ALA A 419 16.24 32.17 25.64
CA ALA A 419 15.05 32.37 26.47
C ALA A 419 15.39 32.89 27.89
N ASP A 420 16.45 32.36 28.52
CA ASP A 420 16.92 32.86 29.83
C ASP A 420 17.38 34.34 29.73
N ALA A 421 18.12 34.70 28.67
CA ALA A 421 18.57 36.09 28.48
C ALA A 421 17.38 37.03 28.21
N LEU A 422 16.43 36.63 27.37
CA LEU A 422 15.24 37.45 27.06
C LEU A 422 14.31 37.59 28.27
N SER A 423 14.17 36.56 29.10
CA SER A 423 13.41 36.67 30.35
C SER A 423 13.98 37.74 31.28
N LYS A 424 15.31 37.82 31.39
CA LYS A 424 15.99 38.84 32.17
C LYS A 424 15.87 40.25 31.53
N ALA A 425 15.92 40.32 30.20
CA ALA A 425 15.77 41.56 29.44
C ALA A 425 14.37 42.18 29.64
N VAL A 426 13.31 41.38 29.53
CA VAL A 426 11.93 41.85 29.77
C VAL A 426 11.76 42.42 31.16
N ILE A 427 12.26 41.73 32.20
CA ILE A 427 12.18 42.24 33.59
C ILE A 427 12.91 43.56 33.72
N ALA A 428 14.11 43.69 33.12
CA ALA A 428 14.89 44.94 33.15
C ALA A 428 14.18 46.05 32.39
N ALA A 429 13.65 45.80 31.19
CA ALA A 429 12.93 46.78 30.37
C ALA A 429 11.69 47.31 31.10
N GLN A 430 10.88 46.43 31.70
CA GLN A 430 9.69 46.81 32.48
C GLN A 430 10.04 47.70 33.69
N GLN A 431 11.11 47.33 34.43
CA GLN A 431 11.60 48.15 35.53
C GLN A 431 12.08 49.55 35.10
N LEU A 432 12.91 49.61 34.04
CA LEU A 432 13.40 50.84 33.50
C LEU A 432 12.26 51.72 32.98
N TYR A 433 11.26 51.17 32.32
CA TYR A 433 10.08 51.90 31.85
C TYR A 433 9.28 52.49 33.01
N THR A 434 9.05 51.70 34.08
CA THR A 434 8.36 52.19 35.28
C THR A 434 9.04 53.42 35.90
N TYR A 435 10.37 53.52 35.77
CA TYR A 435 11.16 54.66 36.29
C TYR A 435 11.46 55.72 35.20
N ASN A 436 10.76 55.73 34.06
CA ASN A 436 10.96 56.63 32.92
C ASN A 436 12.40 56.63 32.36
N ARG A 437 13.08 55.46 32.41
CA ARG A 437 14.46 55.25 31.89
C ARG A 437 14.52 54.41 30.63
N ALA A 438 13.41 53.83 30.22
CA ALA A 438 13.22 53.15 28.95
C ALA A 438 11.95 53.66 28.26
N THR A 439 11.90 53.49 26.94
CA THR A 439 10.75 53.85 26.13
C THR A 439 9.76 52.65 26.08
N TYR A 440 8.47 52.93 25.78
CA TYR A 440 7.48 51.86 25.55
C TYR A 440 7.89 50.89 24.44
N LEU A 441 8.68 51.39 23.47
CA LEU A 441 9.15 50.60 22.35
C LEU A 441 10.10 49.46 22.79
N GLU A 442 11.03 49.80 23.70
CA GLU A 442 12.00 48.84 24.26
C GLU A 442 11.30 47.76 25.07
N VAL A 443 10.21 48.07 25.76
CA VAL A 443 9.40 47.08 26.48
C VAL A 443 8.68 46.16 25.51
N LEU A 444 7.95 46.73 24.54
CA LEU A 444 7.22 45.96 23.52
C LEU A 444 8.14 45.05 22.73
N ASP A 445 9.31 45.51 22.32
CA ASP A 445 10.28 44.75 21.56
C ASP A 445 10.79 43.54 22.37
N SER A 446 11.22 43.79 23.62
CA SER A 446 11.68 42.73 24.52
C SER A 446 10.59 41.68 24.82
N GLU A 447 9.33 42.11 25.00
CA GLU A 447 8.20 41.20 25.26
C GLU A 447 7.85 40.34 24.04
N ARG A 448 7.89 40.90 22.82
CA ARG A 448 7.71 40.19 21.56
C ARG A 448 8.81 39.15 21.32
N GLU A 449 10.08 39.56 21.48
CA GLU A 449 11.21 38.67 21.34
C GLU A 449 11.11 37.48 22.32
N GLN A 450 10.68 37.76 23.58
CA GLN A 450 10.46 36.71 24.58
C GLN A 450 9.33 35.74 24.15
N LEU A 451 8.19 36.28 23.69
CA LEU A 451 7.05 35.48 23.21
C LEU A 451 7.49 34.59 22.05
N ASP A 452 8.14 35.17 21.05
CA ASP A 452 8.60 34.43 19.85
C ASP A 452 9.58 33.32 20.25
N CYS A 453 10.51 33.58 21.15
CA CYS A 453 11.47 32.61 21.63
C CYS A 453 10.81 31.47 22.41
N GLN A 454 9.79 31.75 23.24
CA GLN A 454 9.03 30.73 23.96
C GLN A 454 8.23 29.82 23.01
N VAL A 455 7.56 30.40 22.02
CA VAL A 455 6.85 29.66 20.98
C VAL A 455 7.82 28.79 20.19
N GLU A 456 8.98 29.33 19.78
CA GLU A 456 10.02 28.56 19.08
C GLU A 456 10.60 27.39 19.91
N LEU A 457 10.70 27.53 21.25
CA LEU A 457 11.10 26.43 22.13
C LEU A 457 10.09 25.29 22.10
N VAL A 458 8.79 25.61 22.14
CA VAL A 458 7.72 24.60 22.02
C VAL A 458 7.79 23.91 20.67
N ASP A 459 7.97 24.68 19.58
CA ASP A 459 8.13 24.13 18.22
C ASP A 459 9.38 23.26 18.08
N THR A 460 10.48 23.65 18.72
CA THR A 460 11.72 22.88 18.69
C THR A 460 11.55 21.54 19.38
N GLN A 461 10.88 21.53 20.54
CA GLN A 461 10.56 20.30 21.26
C GLN A 461 9.65 19.38 20.44
N LEU A 462 8.62 19.93 19.81
CA LEU A 462 7.75 19.17 18.90
C LEU A 462 8.57 18.58 17.74
N ARG A 463 9.41 19.40 17.06
CA ARG A 463 10.26 18.93 15.95
C ARG A 463 11.24 17.83 16.35
N GLN A 464 11.75 17.84 17.56
CA GLN A 464 12.59 16.77 18.10
C GLN A 464 11.78 15.48 18.28
N LEU A 465 10.57 15.57 18.86
CA LEU A 465 9.68 14.41 19.04
C LEU A 465 9.22 13.86 17.69
N SER A 466 8.83 14.72 16.73
CA SER A 466 8.49 14.30 15.36
C SER A 466 9.66 13.58 14.68
N THR A 467 10.90 14.09 14.85
CA THR A 467 12.09 13.41 14.31
C THR A 467 12.29 12.03 14.93
N LEU A 468 12.03 11.89 16.23
CA LEU A 468 12.11 10.60 16.94
C LEU A 468 11.01 9.63 16.48
N ILE A 469 9.78 10.13 16.25
CA ILE A 469 8.67 9.35 15.70
C ILE A 469 8.98 8.86 14.29
N ASP A 470 9.52 9.74 13.44
CA ASP A 470 9.93 9.38 12.07
C ASP A 470 11.01 8.30 12.05
N LEU A 471 12.00 8.40 12.93
CA LEU A 471 13.02 7.36 13.11
C LEU A 471 12.41 6.05 13.56
N TYR A 472 11.50 6.12 14.53
CA TYR A 472 10.75 4.96 14.99
C TYR A 472 9.97 4.33 13.84
N ARG A 473 9.21 5.13 13.06
CA ARG A 473 8.48 4.68 11.87
C ARG A 473 9.37 3.95 10.88
N GLY A 474 10.57 4.49 10.61
CA GLY A 474 11.53 3.87 9.69
C GLY A 474 12.17 2.58 10.19
N LEU A 475 12.15 2.32 11.50
CA LEU A 475 12.79 1.17 12.14
C LEU A 475 11.79 0.14 12.68
N PHE A 476 10.59 0.58 13.12
CA PHE A 476 9.58 -0.22 13.83
C PHE A 476 8.99 -1.36 13.02
N SER A 477 9.08 -1.27 11.74
CA SER A 477 8.54 -2.25 10.81
C SER A 477 9.05 -3.68 11.02
N LEU A 478 9.93 -3.91 12.00
CA LEU A 478 10.62 -5.18 12.21
C LEU A 478 9.98 -6.11 13.26
N GLN A 479 9.01 -5.63 14.05
CA GLN A 479 8.41 -6.42 15.14
C GLN A 479 6.90 -6.13 15.27
N GLY A 480 6.11 -6.74 14.43
CA GLY A 480 4.65 -6.69 14.51
C GLY A 480 4.03 -8.05 14.33
#